data_a5a2777e3dd2cfdb4daebcfdc1357445
#
_entry.id   a5a2777e3dd2cfdb4daebcfdc1357445
#
_cell.length_a   1.000
_cell.length_b   1.000
_cell.length_c   1.000
_cell.angle_alpha   90.00
_cell.angle_beta   90.00
_cell.angle_gamma   90.00
#
_symmetry.space_group_name_H-M   'P 1'
#
loop_
_entity.id
_entity.type
_entity.pdbx_description
1 polymer ?
#
loop_
_entity_poly.entity_id
_entity_poly.type
_entity_poly.pdbx_seq_one_letter_code
_entity_poly.pdbx_strand_id
1 'polypeptide(L)'
;MAKRGENRNKPPDPRDSSPENSESAGPSPPMPVTDSQPHEQLLVATFGQIRDELVSTLAYLLGNRDDAMDAAQEAFLKCWRAKSSLVDVQNVRAWIFRIGLNAARDYQRSGWNKRSRPLIAEEVLLPAHDLPVADAMEDDENVARLRQAILDLRDEEREVFLLRQNGDLTYEQIGELRNTPVGTVKTQMRTALTKLRKVLNPERDADPDADS
;
A
#
# COMPACT_ATOMS: atom_id res chain seq x y z
N MET A 1 -38.01 -6.95 74.61
CA MET A 1 -38.72 -5.67 74.76
C MET A 1 -38.73 -5.02 73.41
N ALA A 2 -39.83 -5.04 72.70
CA ALA A 2 -40.77 -3.96 72.43
C ALA A 2 -40.22 -3.01 71.39
N LYS A 3 -40.86 -2.57 70.32
CA LYS A 3 -42.23 -2.57 69.74
C LYS A 3 -42.12 -2.16 68.27
N ARG A 4 -42.80 -2.85 67.40
CA ARG A 4 -43.85 -2.39 66.45
C ARG A 4 -43.86 -0.91 66.05
N GLY A 5 -43.95 -0.71 64.71
CA GLY A 5 -44.35 0.52 64.07
C GLY A 5 -44.66 0.29 62.63
N GLU A 6 -45.84 -0.22 62.39
CA GLU A 6 -46.53 -0.32 61.09
C GLU A 6 -46.93 1.09 60.65
N ASN A 7 -46.67 1.49 59.44
CA ASN A 7 -47.51 2.50 58.82
C ASN A 7 -47.63 2.32 57.31
N ARG A 8 -48.83 2.17 56.88
CA ARG A 8 -49.43 2.05 55.57
C ARG A 8 -49.14 3.31 54.73
N ASN A 9 -48.81 3.17 53.54
CA ASN A 9 -48.93 4.26 52.59
C ASN A 9 -49.75 3.85 51.37
N LYS A 10 -50.80 4.56 51.17
CA LYS A 10 -51.88 4.50 50.23
C LYS A 10 -51.34 5.05 48.87
N PRO A 11 -51.78 4.51 47.73
CA PRO A 11 -51.40 5.09 46.41
C PRO A 11 -52.19 6.35 46.12
N PRO A 12 -51.58 7.33 45.45
CA PRO A 12 -52.32 8.50 44.94
C PRO A 12 -53.02 8.22 43.61
N ASP A 13 -54.12 8.85 43.43
CA ASP A 13 -55.13 8.85 42.39
C ASP A 13 -54.62 9.40 41.05
N PRO A 14 -55.02 8.86 39.90
CA PRO A 14 -54.58 9.32 38.56
C PRO A 14 -55.59 10.35 38.03
N ARG A 15 -55.53 11.59 38.41
CA ARG A 15 -56.21 12.71 37.75
C ARG A 15 -55.67 14.04 38.27
N ASP A 16 -54.61 14.47 37.67
CA ASP A 16 -54.44 15.91 37.49
C ASP A 16 -53.68 16.18 36.18
N SER A 17 -54.37 16.95 35.34
CA SER A 17 -54.03 17.19 33.97
C SER A 17 -53.27 18.53 33.83
N SER A 18 -52.24 18.51 33.00
CA SER A 18 -51.85 19.61 32.11
C SER A 18 -51.13 20.83 32.66
N PRO A 19 -50.51 21.61 31.78
CA PRO A 19 -49.63 21.32 30.63
C PRO A 19 -48.33 22.14 30.64
N GLU A 20 -47.56 21.94 29.56
CA GLU A 20 -46.61 22.92 29.03
C GLU A 20 -45.27 23.11 29.75
N ASN A 21 -44.26 22.47 29.21
CA ASN A 21 -43.08 23.25 28.81
C ASN A 21 -42.43 22.60 27.61
N SER A 22 -42.80 23.14 26.46
CA SER A 22 -42.10 22.97 25.21
C SER A 22 -40.78 23.75 25.29
N GLU A 23 -39.76 23.15 25.86
CA GLU A 23 -38.40 23.64 25.72
C GLU A 23 -37.82 23.10 24.38
N SER A 24 -37.80 24.03 23.42
CA SER A 24 -37.17 23.90 22.14
C SER A 24 -35.75 23.37 22.34
N ALA A 25 -35.52 22.14 21.87
CA ALA A 25 -34.18 21.63 21.63
C ALA A 25 -33.55 22.54 20.56
N GLY A 26 -32.72 23.47 21.00
CA GLY A 26 -31.84 24.23 20.13
C GLY A 26 -30.98 23.25 19.34
N PRO A 27 -30.54 23.64 18.13
CA PRO A 27 -29.71 22.79 17.31
C PRO A 27 -28.47 22.40 18.11
N SER A 28 -28.23 21.10 18.21
CA SER A 28 -27.01 20.55 18.83
C SER A 28 -25.79 21.27 18.25
N PRO A 29 -24.82 21.69 19.07
CA PRO A 29 -23.63 22.31 18.56
C PRO A 29 -22.98 21.41 17.51
N PRO A 30 -22.48 21.97 16.40
CA PRO A 30 -21.80 21.17 15.38
C PRO A 30 -20.66 20.43 16.07
N MET A 31 -20.67 19.09 15.94
CA MET A 31 -19.56 18.25 16.36
C MET A 31 -18.26 18.85 15.80
N PRO A 32 -17.18 18.94 16.57
CA PRO A 32 -15.93 19.45 16.05
C PRO A 32 -15.55 18.59 14.84
N VAL A 33 -15.55 19.20 13.66
CA VAL A 33 -14.99 18.62 12.44
C VAL A 33 -13.52 18.39 12.72
N THR A 34 -13.20 17.16 13.06
CA THR A 34 -11.85 16.72 13.41
C THR A 34 -10.95 17.04 12.22
N ASP A 35 -9.77 17.61 12.46
CA ASP A 35 -8.69 17.89 11.49
C ASP A 35 -8.24 16.65 10.67
N SER A 36 -8.88 15.53 10.87
CA SER A 36 -8.61 14.25 10.20
C SER A 36 -9.08 14.20 8.74
N GLN A 37 -10.05 15.02 8.33
CA GLN A 37 -10.62 14.97 6.97
C GLN A 37 -9.60 15.23 5.85
N PRO A 38 -8.68 16.21 5.95
CA PRO A 38 -7.68 16.44 4.91
C PRO A 38 -6.73 15.26 4.72
N HIS A 39 -6.31 14.63 5.82
CA HIS A 39 -5.40 13.46 5.80
C HIS A 39 -6.09 12.21 5.27
N GLU A 40 -7.35 12.02 5.59
CA GLU A 40 -8.17 10.92 5.04
C GLU A 40 -8.33 11.04 3.53
N GLN A 41 -8.68 12.24 3.06
CA GLN A 41 -8.83 12.51 1.63
C GLN A 41 -7.50 12.34 0.89
N LEU A 42 -6.40 12.86 1.45
CA LEU A 42 -5.07 12.71 0.88
C LEU A 42 -4.66 11.23 0.80
N LEU A 43 -4.90 10.46 1.87
CA LEU A 43 -4.59 9.03 1.90
C LEU A 43 -5.39 8.27 0.84
N VAL A 44 -6.71 8.47 0.78
CA VAL A 44 -7.58 7.78 -0.18
C VAL A 44 -7.20 8.14 -1.62
N ALA A 45 -6.98 9.43 -1.89
CA ALA A 45 -6.59 9.88 -3.22
C ALA A 45 -5.23 9.31 -3.63
N THR A 46 -4.22 9.41 -2.76
CA THR A 46 -2.89 8.88 -3.06
C THR A 46 -2.92 7.36 -3.23
N PHE A 47 -3.61 6.64 -2.33
CA PHE A 47 -3.71 5.19 -2.44
C PHE A 47 -4.43 4.76 -3.71
N GLY A 48 -5.50 5.46 -4.10
CA GLY A 48 -6.22 5.18 -5.35
C GLY A 48 -5.32 5.36 -6.59
N GLN A 49 -4.45 6.37 -6.57
CA GLN A 49 -3.51 6.64 -7.67
C GLN A 49 -2.42 5.57 -7.80
N ILE A 50 -1.92 5.04 -6.68
CA ILE A 50 -0.76 4.12 -6.69
C ILE A 50 -1.14 2.65 -6.47
N ARG A 51 -2.42 2.33 -6.40
CA ARG A 51 -2.90 1.00 -6.06
C ARG A 51 -2.36 -0.07 -7.00
N ASP A 52 -2.42 0.20 -8.29
CA ASP A 52 -2.04 -0.79 -9.31
C ASP A 52 -0.52 -1.01 -9.34
N GLU A 53 0.26 0.06 -9.16
CA GLU A 53 1.72 -0.02 -9.00
C GLU A 53 2.11 -0.77 -7.72
N LEU A 54 1.39 -0.53 -6.63
CA LEU A 54 1.62 -1.24 -5.38
C LEU A 54 1.32 -2.72 -5.53
N VAL A 55 0.13 -3.07 -6.06
CA VAL A 55 -0.26 -4.47 -6.31
C VAL A 55 0.73 -5.16 -7.24
N SER A 56 1.14 -4.51 -8.34
CA SER A 56 2.14 -5.03 -9.26
C SER A 56 3.47 -5.31 -8.55
N THR A 57 3.96 -4.35 -7.77
CA THR A 57 5.19 -4.51 -6.99
C THR A 57 5.09 -5.71 -6.03
N LEU A 58 4.00 -5.80 -5.27
CA LEU A 58 3.78 -6.88 -4.33
C LEU A 58 3.63 -8.23 -5.03
N ALA A 59 3.01 -8.29 -6.22
CA ALA A 59 2.87 -9.51 -7.00
C ALA A 59 4.23 -10.06 -7.44
N TYR A 60 5.13 -9.21 -7.91
CA TYR A 60 6.50 -9.62 -8.24
C TYR A 60 7.28 -10.12 -7.01
N LEU A 61 7.01 -9.58 -5.83
CA LEU A 61 7.71 -9.97 -4.60
C LEU A 61 7.12 -11.23 -3.96
N LEU A 62 5.80 -11.39 -4.00
CA LEU A 62 5.09 -12.52 -3.40
C LEU A 62 5.01 -13.73 -4.33
N GLY A 63 5.18 -13.53 -5.64
CA GLY A 63 5.01 -14.59 -6.63
C GLY A 63 3.55 -14.98 -6.85
N ASN A 64 2.57 -14.16 -6.43
CA ASN A 64 1.15 -14.42 -6.57
C ASN A 64 0.37 -13.10 -6.56
N ARG A 65 -0.59 -12.96 -7.50
CA ARG A 65 -1.40 -11.74 -7.63
C ARG A 65 -2.47 -11.62 -6.54
N ASP A 66 -3.10 -12.73 -6.18
CA ASP A 66 -4.16 -12.73 -5.18
C ASP A 66 -3.58 -12.37 -3.80
N ASP A 67 -2.43 -12.98 -3.44
CA ASP A 67 -1.67 -12.65 -2.23
C ASP A 67 -1.24 -11.17 -2.23
N ALA A 68 -0.87 -10.63 -3.39
CA ALA A 68 -0.52 -9.22 -3.53
C ALA A 68 -1.70 -8.28 -3.33
N MET A 69 -2.88 -8.65 -3.82
CA MET A 69 -4.11 -7.88 -3.59
C MET A 69 -4.49 -7.88 -2.11
N ASP A 70 -4.40 -9.03 -1.44
CA ASP A 70 -4.65 -9.14 -0.01
C ASP A 70 -3.65 -8.31 0.80
N ALA A 71 -2.37 -8.39 0.47
CA ALA A 71 -1.32 -7.59 1.11
C ALA A 71 -1.52 -6.08 0.87
N ALA A 72 -1.95 -5.66 -0.32
CA ALA A 72 -2.27 -4.28 -0.61
C ALA A 72 -3.50 -3.79 0.18
N GLN A 73 -4.52 -4.63 0.33
CA GLN A 73 -5.70 -4.32 1.16
C GLN A 73 -5.31 -4.18 2.63
N GLU A 74 -4.50 -5.10 3.16
CA GLU A 74 -4.00 -5.01 4.54
C GLU A 74 -3.13 -3.75 4.72
N ALA A 75 -2.32 -3.39 3.72
CA ALA A 75 -1.56 -2.15 3.72
C ALA A 75 -2.47 -0.93 3.82
N PHE A 76 -3.56 -0.89 3.04
CA PHE A 76 -4.54 0.20 3.13
C PHE A 76 -5.13 0.31 4.53
N LEU A 77 -5.54 -0.81 5.12
CA LEU A 77 -6.10 -0.83 6.47
C LEU A 77 -5.10 -0.36 7.53
N LYS A 78 -3.81 -0.75 7.39
CA LYS A 78 -2.73 -0.27 8.27
C LYS A 78 -2.50 1.24 8.10
N CYS A 79 -2.49 1.74 6.86
CA CYS A 79 -2.41 3.17 6.55
C CYS A 79 -3.59 3.94 7.15
N TRP A 80 -4.80 3.41 7.01
CA TRP A 80 -6.00 4.03 7.55
C TRP A 80 -5.99 4.13 9.07
N ARG A 81 -5.55 3.08 9.76
CA ARG A 81 -5.40 3.10 11.23
C ARG A 81 -4.33 4.09 11.68
N ALA A 82 -3.29 4.29 10.89
CA ALA A 82 -2.16 5.18 11.17
C ALA A 82 -2.27 6.57 10.51
N LYS A 83 -3.44 6.96 10.00
CA LYS A 83 -3.66 8.21 9.25
C LYS A 83 -3.28 9.48 10.00
N SER A 84 -3.36 9.47 11.34
CA SER A 84 -2.91 10.60 12.18
C SER A 84 -1.41 10.86 12.06
N SER A 85 -0.62 9.85 11.71
CA SER A 85 0.84 10.01 11.49
C SER A 85 1.17 10.72 10.18
N LEU A 86 0.19 10.95 9.29
CA LEU A 86 0.42 11.65 8.02
C LEU A 86 0.86 13.10 8.19
N VAL A 87 0.60 13.71 9.33
CA VAL A 87 1.07 15.08 9.66
C VAL A 87 2.59 15.19 9.50
N ASP A 88 3.33 14.15 9.85
CA ASP A 88 4.79 14.13 9.83
C ASP A 88 5.37 13.48 8.55
N VAL A 89 4.51 13.00 7.65
CA VAL A 89 4.94 12.26 6.46
C VAL A 89 5.17 13.23 5.29
N GLN A 90 6.42 13.38 4.88
CA GLN A 90 6.80 14.21 3.73
C GLN A 90 6.44 13.56 2.37
N ASN A 91 6.53 12.25 2.27
CA ASN A 91 6.23 11.49 1.05
C ASN A 91 5.23 10.36 1.36
N VAL A 92 3.95 10.63 1.11
CA VAL A 92 2.85 9.69 1.40
C VAL A 92 2.95 8.44 0.53
N ARG A 93 3.39 8.56 -0.73
CA ARG A 93 3.62 7.43 -1.63
C ARG A 93 4.67 6.47 -1.05
N ALA A 94 5.83 6.97 -0.68
CA ALA A 94 6.90 6.18 -0.06
C ALA A 94 6.44 5.51 1.24
N TRP A 95 5.66 6.24 2.04
CA TRP A 95 5.11 5.72 3.29
C TRP A 95 4.12 4.58 3.06
N ILE A 96 3.23 4.67 2.06
CA ILE A 96 2.31 3.59 1.68
C ILE A 96 3.09 2.38 1.17
N PHE A 97 4.07 2.57 0.28
CA PHE A 97 4.92 1.48 -0.20
C PHE A 97 5.67 0.78 0.94
N ARG A 98 6.17 1.53 1.92
CA ARG A 98 6.79 0.97 3.13
C ARG A 98 5.85 0.07 3.90
N ILE A 99 4.60 0.50 4.09
CA ILE A 99 3.59 -0.31 4.80
C ILE A 99 3.21 -1.54 3.97
N GLY A 100 3.07 -1.40 2.65
CA GLY A 100 2.78 -2.50 1.74
C GLY A 100 3.86 -3.57 1.73
N LEU A 101 5.13 -3.16 1.66
CA LEU A 101 6.25 -4.10 1.74
C LEU A 101 6.32 -4.84 3.08
N ASN A 102 6.04 -4.15 4.17
CA ASN A 102 5.99 -4.80 5.48
C ASN A 102 4.83 -5.82 5.53
N ALA A 103 3.66 -5.48 4.97
CA ALA A 103 2.55 -6.42 4.85
C ALA A 103 2.93 -7.65 4.02
N ALA A 104 3.61 -7.46 2.89
CA ALA A 104 4.10 -8.57 2.05
C ALA A 104 5.12 -9.47 2.79
N ARG A 105 6.05 -8.87 3.53
CA ARG A 105 7.01 -9.63 4.35
C ARG A 105 6.33 -10.43 5.46
N ASP A 106 5.31 -9.85 6.11
CA ASP A 106 4.50 -10.55 7.10
C ASP A 106 3.75 -11.73 6.46
N TYR A 107 3.23 -11.54 5.24
CA TYR A 107 2.58 -12.59 4.45
C TYR A 107 3.53 -13.75 4.16
N GLN A 108 4.75 -13.46 3.69
CA GLN A 108 5.78 -14.49 3.46
C GLN A 108 6.15 -15.26 4.73
N ARG A 109 6.24 -14.59 5.88
CA ARG A 109 6.59 -15.23 7.16
C ARG A 109 5.48 -16.10 7.72
N SER A 110 4.22 -15.77 7.48
CA SER A 110 3.08 -16.50 8.04
C SER A 110 2.92 -17.93 7.49
N GLY A 111 3.76 -18.36 6.54
CA GLY A 111 3.74 -19.70 5.97
C GLY A 111 2.50 -19.99 5.12
N TRP A 112 1.62 -19.00 4.90
CA TRP A 112 0.47 -19.10 4.01
C TRP A 112 0.89 -19.42 2.58
N ASN A 113 2.10 -19.05 2.22
CA ASN A 113 2.73 -19.14 0.90
C ASN A 113 2.94 -20.58 0.35
N LYS A 114 2.65 -21.63 1.12
CA LYS A 114 2.79 -23.01 0.64
C LYS A 114 1.74 -23.46 -0.38
N ARG A 115 0.75 -22.60 -0.67
CA ARG A 115 -0.36 -22.90 -1.60
C ARG A 115 -0.42 -21.97 -2.80
N SER A 116 0.49 -21.01 -2.91
CA SER A 116 0.44 -20.01 -3.96
C SER A 116 0.88 -20.61 -5.29
N ARG A 117 0.04 -20.41 -6.30
CA ARG A 117 0.36 -20.72 -7.69
C ARG A 117 1.49 -19.81 -8.15
N PRO A 118 2.55 -20.32 -8.80
CA PRO A 118 3.63 -19.50 -9.33
C PRO A 118 3.07 -18.45 -10.30
N LEU A 119 3.62 -17.23 -10.24
CA LEU A 119 3.32 -16.18 -11.21
C LEU A 119 3.69 -16.64 -12.62
N ILE A 120 2.71 -16.50 -13.51
CA ILE A 120 2.98 -16.48 -14.94
C ILE A 120 3.23 -15.02 -15.29
N ALA A 121 4.26 -14.74 -16.10
CA ALA A 121 4.64 -13.36 -16.47
C ALA A 121 3.47 -12.54 -17.05
N GLU A 122 2.51 -13.21 -17.68
CA GLU A 122 1.30 -12.60 -18.25
C GLU A 122 0.30 -12.12 -17.19
N GLU A 123 0.33 -12.66 -15.96
CA GLU A 123 -0.58 -12.28 -14.87
C GLU A 123 -0.12 -10.99 -14.16
N VAL A 124 1.10 -10.55 -14.39
CA VAL A 124 1.63 -9.32 -13.78
C VAL A 124 1.43 -8.17 -14.73
N LEU A 125 0.42 -7.35 -14.45
CA LEU A 125 0.25 -6.08 -15.13
C LEU A 125 1.31 -5.11 -14.57
N LEU A 126 2.33 -4.79 -15.37
CA LEU A 126 3.11 -3.58 -15.10
C LEU A 126 2.24 -2.39 -15.49
N PRO A 127 2.13 -1.36 -14.64
CA PRO A 127 1.52 -0.11 -15.08
C PRO A 127 2.26 0.36 -16.33
N ALA A 128 1.52 0.63 -17.40
CA ALA A 128 2.11 0.99 -18.69
C ALA A 128 2.85 2.34 -18.68
N HIS A 129 2.71 3.10 -17.57
CA HIS A 129 3.07 4.51 -17.54
C HIS A 129 4.58 4.81 -17.39
N ASP A 130 5.41 3.89 -16.91
CA ASP A 130 6.77 4.24 -16.49
C ASP A 130 7.87 3.24 -16.92
N LEU A 131 7.59 2.37 -17.87
CA LEU A 131 8.68 1.60 -18.46
C LEU A 131 9.47 2.49 -19.41
N PRO A 132 10.82 2.48 -19.35
CA PRO A 132 11.67 3.24 -20.30
C PRO A 132 11.57 2.73 -21.75
N VAL A 133 10.51 2.00 -22.07
CA VAL A 133 10.22 1.35 -23.35
C VAL A 133 8.91 1.89 -23.95
N ALA A 134 8.56 3.15 -23.68
CA ALA A 134 7.34 3.76 -24.19
C ALA A 134 7.22 3.74 -25.73
N ASP A 135 8.32 3.61 -26.46
CA ASP A 135 8.33 3.54 -27.92
C ASP A 135 8.28 2.10 -28.48
N ALA A 136 8.29 1.06 -27.61
CA ALA A 136 8.28 -0.35 -28.04
C ALA A 136 6.95 -1.07 -27.74
N MET A 137 5.89 -0.33 -27.48
CA MET A 137 4.58 -0.88 -27.08
C MET A 137 3.80 -1.60 -28.18
N GLU A 138 4.38 -1.84 -29.34
CA GLU A 138 3.70 -2.60 -30.40
C GLU A 138 3.96 -4.12 -30.34
N ASP A 139 4.81 -4.59 -29.41
CA ASP A 139 5.19 -6.00 -29.38
C ASP A 139 4.90 -6.63 -28.02
N ASP A 140 3.75 -7.31 -27.89
CA ASP A 140 3.38 -8.11 -26.70
C ASP A 140 4.50 -9.05 -26.24
N GLU A 141 5.34 -9.49 -27.19
CA GLU A 141 6.50 -10.34 -26.94
C GLU A 141 7.60 -9.62 -26.13
N ASN A 142 7.89 -8.34 -26.45
CA ASN A 142 8.87 -7.55 -25.71
C ASN A 142 8.41 -7.29 -24.28
N VAL A 143 7.12 -7.06 -24.09
CA VAL A 143 6.52 -6.88 -22.77
C VAL A 143 6.60 -8.19 -21.96
N ALA A 144 6.29 -9.32 -22.58
CA ALA A 144 6.41 -10.63 -21.93
C ALA A 144 7.86 -10.96 -21.57
N ARG A 145 8.82 -10.68 -22.46
CA ARG A 145 10.27 -10.83 -22.21
C ARG A 145 10.73 -9.95 -21.04
N LEU A 146 10.27 -8.69 -20.99
CA LEU A 146 10.63 -7.79 -19.89
C LEU A 146 10.07 -8.30 -18.56
N ARG A 147 8.82 -8.73 -18.52
CA ARG A 147 8.19 -9.30 -17.31
C ARG A 147 8.98 -10.50 -16.80
N GLN A 148 9.33 -11.41 -17.70
CA GLN A 148 10.14 -12.58 -17.34
C GLN A 148 11.53 -12.16 -16.85
N ALA A 149 12.18 -11.22 -17.52
CA ALA A 149 13.48 -10.73 -17.09
C ALA A 149 13.45 -10.09 -15.69
N ILE A 150 12.36 -9.42 -15.32
CA ILE A 150 12.16 -8.90 -13.94
C ILE A 150 12.03 -10.04 -12.95
N LEU A 151 11.29 -11.10 -13.29
CA LEU A 151 11.17 -12.30 -12.44
C LEU A 151 12.50 -13.03 -12.25
N ASP A 152 13.39 -12.98 -13.25
CA ASP A 152 14.71 -13.61 -13.21
C ASP A 152 15.77 -12.78 -12.46
N LEU A 153 15.46 -11.54 -12.08
CA LEU A 153 16.32 -10.77 -11.18
C LEU A 153 16.43 -11.45 -9.82
N ARG A 154 17.57 -11.27 -9.14
CA ARG A 154 17.66 -11.63 -7.72
C ARG A 154 16.66 -10.80 -6.91
N ASP A 155 16.18 -11.36 -5.82
CA ASP A 155 15.13 -10.71 -5.01
C ASP A 155 15.49 -9.28 -4.61
N GLU A 156 16.75 -9.04 -4.22
CA GLU A 156 17.21 -7.71 -3.83
C GLU A 156 17.28 -6.73 -5.00
N GLU A 157 17.68 -7.21 -6.18
CA GLU A 157 17.74 -6.41 -7.41
C GLU A 157 16.33 -6.07 -7.89
N ARG A 158 15.43 -7.04 -7.85
CA ARG A 158 14.02 -6.91 -8.21
C ARG A 158 13.32 -5.90 -7.30
N GLU A 159 13.49 -6.03 -5.98
CA GLU A 159 12.90 -5.13 -5.01
C GLU A 159 13.37 -3.68 -5.24
N VAL A 160 14.67 -3.45 -5.40
CA VAL A 160 15.22 -2.11 -5.68
C VAL A 160 14.66 -1.54 -6.97
N PHE A 161 14.64 -2.34 -8.05
CA PHE A 161 14.12 -1.92 -9.35
C PHE A 161 12.65 -1.50 -9.25
N LEU A 162 11.79 -2.34 -8.66
CA LEU A 162 10.36 -2.07 -8.54
C LEU A 162 10.06 -0.88 -7.62
N LEU A 163 10.79 -0.73 -6.52
CA LEU A 163 10.63 0.42 -5.64
C LEU A 163 11.02 1.73 -6.31
N ARG A 164 12.03 1.69 -7.18
CA ARG A 164 12.43 2.87 -7.95
C ARG A 164 11.43 3.20 -9.04
N GLN A 165 10.95 2.19 -9.80
CA GLN A 165 10.05 2.38 -10.95
C GLN A 165 8.60 2.62 -10.52
N ASN A 166 8.05 1.74 -9.72
CA ASN A 166 6.64 1.82 -9.33
C ASN A 166 6.43 2.69 -8.08
N GLY A 167 7.37 2.64 -7.13
CA GLY A 167 7.30 3.39 -5.88
C GLY A 167 7.71 4.85 -6.01
N ASP A 168 8.43 5.19 -7.07
CA ASP A 168 9.07 6.51 -7.26
C ASP A 168 9.93 6.94 -6.05
N LEU A 169 10.55 5.95 -5.37
CA LEU A 169 11.39 6.18 -4.20
C LEU A 169 12.79 6.59 -4.63
N THR A 170 13.41 7.50 -3.88
CA THR A 170 14.84 7.79 -4.03
C THR A 170 15.70 6.64 -3.53
N TYR A 171 16.97 6.59 -3.93
CA TYR A 171 17.90 5.56 -3.43
C TYR A 171 18.10 5.62 -1.90
N GLU A 172 18.03 6.82 -1.34
CA GLU A 172 18.08 7.08 0.08
C GLU A 172 16.88 6.48 0.79
N GLN A 173 15.66 6.74 0.29
CA GLN A 173 14.42 6.19 0.81
C GLN A 173 14.38 4.66 0.70
N ILE A 174 14.86 4.10 -0.41
CA ILE A 174 14.99 2.64 -0.59
C ILE A 174 15.99 2.07 0.44
N GLY A 175 17.11 2.75 0.64
CA GLY A 175 18.12 2.37 1.63
C GLY A 175 17.56 2.33 3.05
N GLU A 176 16.84 3.36 3.45
CA GLU A 176 16.14 3.44 4.74
C GLU A 176 15.09 2.34 4.90
N LEU A 177 14.25 2.15 3.87
CA LEU A 177 13.20 1.15 3.85
C LEU A 177 13.72 -0.28 4.02
N ARG A 178 14.85 -0.58 3.39
CA ARG A 178 15.49 -1.90 3.38
C ARG A 178 16.55 -2.07 4.46
N ASN A 179 16.84 -1.01 5.21
CA ASN A 179 17.98 -0.96 6.13
C ASN A 179 19.29 -1.38 5.44
N THR A 180 19.53 -0.82 4.25
CA THR A 180 20.64 -1.17 3.37
C THR A 180 21.41 0.11 2.98
N PRO A 181 22.75 0.10 2.96
CA PRO A 181 23.54 1.26 2.57
C PRO A 181 23.17 1.71 1.13
N VAL A 182 23.05 3.03 0.92
CA VAL A 182 22.70 3.63 -0.37
C VAL A 182 23.62 3.19 -1.51
N GLY A 183 24.92 3.01 -1.22
CA GLY A 183 25.88 2.48 -2.19
C GLY A 183 25.52 1.07 -2.68
N THR A 184 25.04 0.21 -1.79
CA THR A 184 24.57 -1.14 -2.11
C THR A 184 23.31 -1.06 -2.97
N VAL A 185 22.35 -0.19 -2.62
CA VAL A 185 21.13 0.04 -3.41
C VAL A 185 21.47 0.47 -4.84
N LYS A 186 22.38 1.44 -5.01
CA LYS A 186 22.83 1.91 -6.32
C LYS A 186 23.50 0.79 -7.13
N THR A 187 24.29 -0.07 -6.47
CA THR A 187 24.92 -1.22 -7.12
C THR A 187 23.89 -2.25 -7.58
N GLN A 188 22.91 -2.59 -6.73
CA GLN A 188 21.83 -3.50 -7.06
C GLN A 188 21.00 -2.97 -8.23
N MET A 189 20.65 -1.68 -8.23
CA MET A 189 19.95 -1.04 -9.36
C MET A 189 20.74 -1.12 -10.66
N ARG A 190 22.04 -0.79 -10.62
CA ARG A 190 22.90 -0.89 -11.80
C ARG A 190 22.94 -2.31 -12.36
N THR A 191 23.07 -3.31 -11.48
CA THR A 191 23.07 -4.73 -11.89
C THR A 191 21.73 -5.13 -12.48
N ALA A 192 20.61 -4.74 -11.87
CA ALA A 192 19.27 -4.98 -12.40
C ALA A 192 19.12 -4.40 -13.81
N LEU A 193 19.45 -3.12 -14.00
CA LEU A 193 19.36 -2.46 -15.31
C LEU A 193 20.25 -3.10 -16.37
N THR A 194 21.46 -3.54 -16.01
CA THR A 194 22.36 -4.25 -16.93
C THR A 194 21.74 -5.56 -17.40
N LYS A 195 21.17 -6.35 -16.47
CA LYS A 195 20.50 -7.61 -16.82
C LYS A 195 19.28 -7.39 -17.71
N LEU A 196 18.44 -6.40 -17.38
CA LEU A 196 17.24 -6.09 -18.16
C LEU A 196 17.59 -5.59 -19.56
N ARG A 197 18.59 -4.72 -19.71
CA ARG A 197 19.06 -4.25 -21.03
C ARG A 197 19.56 -5.39 -21.91
N LYS A 198 20.30 -6.33 -21.34
CA LYS A 198 20.79 -7.49 -22.07
C LYS A 198 19.67 -8.36 -22.64
N VAL A 199 18.55 -8.49 -21.94
CA VAL A 199 17.39 -9.25 -22.41
C VAL A 199 16.61 -8.50 -23.49
N LEU A 200 16.49 -7.17 -23.35
CA LEU A 200 15.72 -6.35 -24.28
C LEU A 200 16.48 -6.00 -25.57
N ASN A 201 17.81 -5.87 -25.50
CA ASN A 201 18.67 -5.49 -26.64
C ASN A 201 19.84 -6.47 -26.79
N PRO A 202 19.59 -7.74 -27.15
CA PRO A 202 20.64 -8.73 -27.26
C PRO A 202 21.67 -8.42 -28.36
N GLU A 203 21.24 -7.69 -29.41
CA GLU A 203 22.12 -7.35 -30.58
C GLU A 203 23.16 -6.27 -30.23
N ARG A 204 22.86 -5.38 -29.28
CA ARG A 204 23.78 -4.29 -28.90
C ARG A 204 24.95 -4.76 -28.04
N ASP A 205 24.81 -5.89 -27.38
CA ASP A 205 25.87 -6.52 -26.56
C ASP A 205 26.74 -7.49 -27.40
N ALA A 206 26.32 -7.79 -28.66
CA ALA A 206 27.06 -8.66 -29.56
C ALA A 206 28.12 -7.90 -30.37
N ASP A 207 28.09 -6.55 -30.41
CA ASP A 207 29.04 -5.71 -31.11
C ASP A 207 29.73 -4.73 -30.13
N PRO A 208 30.83 -5.16 -29.48
CA PRO A 208 31.57 -4.33 -28.54
C PRO A 208 32.35 -3.19 -29.22
N ASP A 209 32.43 -3.14 -30.56
CA ASP A 209 33.23 -2.17 -31.32
C ASP A 209 32.42 -1.01 -31.97
N ALA A 210 31.11 -0.91 -31.68
CA ALA A 210 30.26 0.13 -32.28
C ALA A 210 30.38 1.52 -31.63
N ASP A 211 31.22 1.70 -30.60
CA ASP A 211 31.40 2.96 -29.88
C ASP A 211 32.86 3.45 -29.87
N SER A 212 33.53 3.38 -31.04
CA SER A 212 34.86 3.96 -31.26
C SER A 212 34.83 5.11 -32.28
#